data_b095d29d419a137ab35ea560015b853b
#
_entry.id   b095d29d419a137ab35ea560015b853b
#
_cell.length_a   1.000
_cell.length_b   1.000
_cell.length_c   1.000
_cell.angle_alpha   90.00
_cell.angle_beta   90.00
_cell.angle_gamma   90.00
#
_symmetry.space_group_name_H-M   'P 1'
#
loop_
_entity.id
_entity.type
_entity.pdbx_description
1 polymer ?
#
loop_
_entity_poly.entity_id
_entity_poly.type
_entity_poly.pdbx_seq_one_letter_code
_entity_poly.pdbx_strand_id
1 'polypeptide(L)'
;AEAVHINSMLESIRSTVHQHYHALMAQDGYVTAELVKNAFLGKIARERTLIEFFKQHNEQYLQKVKMNTADKTYSRYELTKKRLMEFMKFKYSVSDMLIKDINVVFIEDFLLYIKNNYGCSHNTAMKFVQRFRTVVNFAKNTGLVTADPFGSYRVRFERTDRDYLTMEEITTIYNHEFSSKRLEQVRDLFIFSCYTALSYIDVCELKQEDIRTGFDGNLWIIRKRHKTNVTSTVRLLDIPKAIL
;
A
#
# COMPACT_ATOMS: atom_id res chain seq x y z
N ALA A 1 2.83 -29.97 -57.18
CA ALA A 1 1.83 -29.83 -56.07
C ALA A 1 2.49 -29.35 -54.77
N GLU A 2 3.61 -29.93 -54.35
CA GLU A 2 4.28 -29.62 -53.06
C GLU A 2 4.87 -28.17 -53.02
N ALA A 3 5.53 -27.74 -54.08
CA ALA A 3 6.07 -26.37 -54.18
C ALA A 3 4.97 -25.28 -54.10
N VAL A 4 3.81 -25.53 -54.71
CA VAL A 4 2.66 -24.63 -54.65
C VAL A 4 2.11 -24.54 -53.21
N HIS A 5 2.07 -25.65 -52.51
CA HIS A 5 1.63 -25.70 -51.11
C HIS A 5 2.58 -24.95 -50.18
N ILE A 6 3.90 -25.18 -50.34
CA ILE A 6 4.95 -24.45 -49.58
C ILE A 6 4.87 -22.95 -49.82
N ASN A 7 4.75 -22.51 -51.07
CA ASN A 7 4.62 -21.09 -51.41
C ASN A 7 3.38 -20.47 -50.80
N SER A 8 2.24 -21.16 -50.82
CA SER A 8 1.00 -20.72 -50.14
C SER A 8 1.21 -20.53 -48.63
N MET A 9 1.88 -21.49 -47.97
CA MET A 9 2.22 -21.35 -46.55
C MET A 9 3.16 -20.15 -46.27
N LEU A 10 4.16 -19.96 -47.09
CA LEU A 10 5.07 -18.81 -46.94
C LEU A 10 4.37 -17.46 -47.12
N GLU A 11 3.45 -17.34 -48.06
CA GLU A 11 2.64 -16.13 -48.23
C GLU A 11 1.68 -15.90 -47.06
N SER A 12 1.11 -16.96 -46.51
CA SER A 12 0.28 -16.88 -45.29
C SER A 12 1.10 -16.37 -44.08
N ILE A 13 2.30 -16.91 -43.88
CA ILE A 13 3.21 -16.46 -42.82
C ILE A 13 3.58 -15.00 -43.02
N ARG A 14 3.95 -14.62 -44.24
CA ARG A 14 4.29 -13.24 -44.59
C ARG A 14 3.14 -12.27 -44.30
N SER A 15 1.92 -12.60 -44.71
CA SER A 15 0.73 -11.81 -44.44
C SER A 15 0.50 -11.63 -42.95
N THR A 16 0.61 -12.70 -42.17
CA THR A 16 0.43 -12.66 -40.71
C THR A 16 1.50 -11.78 -40.02
N VAL A 17 2.76 -11.88 -40.43
CA VAL A 17 3.85 -11.05 -39.94
C VAL A 17 3.60 -9.55 -40.25
N HIS A 18 3.13 -9.24 -41.47
CA HIS A 18 2.76 -7.86 -41.82
C HIS A 18 1.57 -7.33 -40.98
N GLN A 19 0.56 -8.14 -40.75
CA GLN A 19 -0.57 -7.77 -39.90
C GLN A 19 -0.10 -7.43 -38.47
N HIS A 20 0.75 -8.26 -37.86
CA HIS A 20 1.31 -7.99 -36.56
C HIS A 20 2.18 -6.72 -36.53
N TYR A 21 2.99 -6.50 -37.59
CA TYR A 21 3.77 -5.28 -37.70
C TYR A 21 2.90 -4.03 -37.72
N HIS A 22 1.86 -4.01 -38.55
CA HIS A 22 0.95 -2.85 -38.65
C HIS A 22 0.14 -2.63 -37.36
N ALA A 23 -0.29 -3.70 -36.71
CA ALA A 23 -0.98 -3.63 -35.43
C ALA A 23 -0.10 -3.03 -34.32
N LEU A 24 1.16 -3.48 -34.23
CA LEU A 24 2.13 -2.96 -33.26
C LEU A 24 2.51 -1.50 -33.56
N MET A 25 2.72 -1.14 -34.84
CA MET A 25 2.99 0.25 -35.24
C MET A 25 1.85 1.20 -34.90
N ALA A 26 0.60 0.78 -35.10
CA ALA A 26 -0.58 1.57 -34.77
C ALA A 26 -0.77 1.76 -33.26
N GLN A 27 -0.31 0.80 -32.45
CA GLN A 27 -0.48 0.76 -31.00
C GLN A 27 0.63 1.53 -30.25
N ASP A 28 1.90 1.35 -30.66
CA ASP A 28 3.07 1.79 -29.90
C ASP A 28 3.95 2.83 -30.64
N GLY A 29 3.68 3.09 -31.92
CA GLY A 29 4.48 4.00 -32.76
C GLY A 29 5.94 3.58 -33.00
N TYR A 30 6.34 2.41 -32.50
CA TYR A 30 7.68 1.87 -32.55
C TYR A 30 7.62 0.33 -32.58
N VAL A 31 8.31 -0.30 -33.54
CA VAL A 31 8.30 -1.76 -33.70
C VAL A 31 9.71 -2.30 -33.91
N THR A 32 10.08 -3.35 -33.15
CA THR A 32 11.29 -4.12 -33.37
C THR A 32 10.99 -5.48 -34.00
N ALA A 33 11.97 -6.07 -34.67
CA ALA A 33 11.84 -7.43 -35.22
C ALA A 33 11.50 -8.46 -34.13
N GLU A 34 11.99 -8.26 -32.91
CA GLU A 34 11.72 -9.13 -31.78
C GLU A 34 10.25 -9.05 -31.30
N LEU A 35 9.66 -7.85 -31.29
CA LEU A 35 8.23 -7.66 -30.98
C LEU A 35 7.36 -8.36 -32.03
N VAL A 36 7.66 -8.21 -33.32
CA VAL A 36 6.92 -8.89 -34.39
C VAL A 36 7.06 -10.41 -34.29
N LYS A 37 8.26 -10.92 -34.03
CA LYS A 37 8.52 -12.35 -33.81
C LYS A 37 7.71 -12.89 -32.64
N ASN A 38 7.68 -12.17 -31.51
CA ASN A 38 6.94 -12.58 -30.33
C ASN A 38 5.43 -12.54 -30.59
N ALA A 39 4.91 -11.54 -31.33
CA ALA A 39 3.54 -11.48 -31.79
C ALA A 39 3.17 -12.69 -32.62
N PHE A 40 3.95 -12.98 -33.64
CA PHE A 40 3.73 -14.11 -34.55
C PHE A 40 3.76 -15.46 -33.82
N LEU A 41 4.65 -15.64 -32.84
CA LEU A 41 4.77 -16.86 -32.06
C LEU A 41 3.73 -16.96 -30.94
N GLY A 42 2.80 -16.02 -30.82
CA GLY A 42 1.84 -15.97 -29.72
C GLY A 42 2.51 -15.79 -28.34
N LYS A 43 3.80 -15.39 -28.34
CA LYS A 43 4.61 -15.15 -27.14
C LYS A 43 4.45 -13.74 -26.60
N ILE A 44 3.59 -12.93 -27.18
CA ILE A 44 3.22 -11.66 -26.56
C ILE A 44 2.31 -12.01 -25.38
N ALA A 45 2.91 -12.36 -24.27
CA ALA A 45 2.37 -11.90 -23.02
C ALA A 45 2.29 -10.37 -23.18
N ARG A 46 1.07 -9.83 -23.28
CA ARG A 46 0.79 -8.39 -23.36
C ARG A 46 1.69 -7.71 -22.32
N GLU A 47 2.72 -6.99 -22.79
CA GLU A 47 3.66 -6.31 -21.91
C GLU A 47 2.83 -5.33 -21.08
N ARG A 48 2.60 -5.67 -19.83
CA ARG A 48 1.74 -4.88 -18.96
C ARG A 48 2.52 -3.71 -18.40
N THR A 49 1.84 -2.59 -18.36
CA THR A 49 2.39 -1.35 -17.82
C THR A 49 2.28 -1.32 -16.29
N LEU A 50 3.07 -0.46 -15.66
CA LEU A 50 3.08 -0.28 -14.22
C LEU A 50 1.70 0.08 -13.67
N ILE A 51 0.98 0.99 -14.33
CA ILE A 51 -0.32 1.46 -13.85
C ILE A 51 -1.41 0.40 -14.04
N GLU A 52 -1.34 -0.42 -15.09
CA GLU A 52 -2.21 -1.60 -15.22
C GLU A 52 -2.03 -2.56 -14.05
N PHE A 53 -0.78 -2.85 -13.63
CA PHE A 53 -0.52 -3.68 -12.46
C PHE A 53 -1.04 -3.07 -11.18
N PHE A 54 -0.86 -1.76 -10.99
CA PHE A 54 -1.44 -1.08 -9.84
C PHE A 54 -2.97 -1.18 -9.81
N LYS A 55 -3.63 -1.00 -10.96
CA LYS A 55 -5.09 -1.16 -11.05
C LYS A 55 -5.50 -2.57 -10.67
N GLN A 56 -4.90 -3.58 -11.29
CA GLN A 56 -5.22 -4.99 -11.00
C GLN A 56 -4.97 -5.36 -9.53
N HIS A 57 -3.82 -4.96 -8.97
CA HIS A 57 -3.52 -5.17 -7.56
C HIS A 57 -4.56 -4.50 -6.66
N ASN A 58 -4.91 -3.24 -6.94
CA ASN A 58 -5.83 -2.47 -6.13
C ASN A 58 -7.27 -3.02 -6.21
N GLU A 59 -7.70 -3.49 -7.39
CA GLU A 59 -8.99 -4.17 -7.58
C GLU A 59 -9.06 -5.47 -6.78
N GLN A 60 -8.02 -6.31 -6.86
CA GLN A 60 -7.95 -7.54 -6.05
C GLN A 60 -7.89 -7.23 -4.55
N TYR A 61 -7.16 -6.18 -4.17
CA TYR A 61 -7.11 -5.73 -2.79
C TYR A 61 -8.49 -5.28 -2.31
N LEU A 62 -9.22 -4.51 -3.11
CA LEU A 62 -10.57 -4.03 -2.79
C LEU A 62 -11.56 -5.21 -2.60
N GLN A 63 -11.46 -6.26 -3.44
CA GLN A 63 -12.27 -7.46 -3.26
C GLN A 63 -11.99 -8.16 -1.92
N LYS A 64 -10.73 -8.22 -1.50
CA LYS A 64 -10.33 -8.77 -0.18
C LYS A 64 -10.78 -7.88 0.98
N VAL A 65 -10.75 -6.55 0.81
CA VAL A 65 -11.16 -5.55 1.82
C VAL A 65 -12.65 -5.63 2.12
N LYS A 66 -13.49 -5.83 1.11
CA LYS A 66 -14.94 -6.03 1.31
C LYS A 66 -15.27 -7.19 2.25
N MET A 67 -14.30 -8.06 2.48
CA MET A 67 -14.44 -9.20 3.40
C MET A 67 -13.93 -8.93 4.82
N ASN A 68 -12.87 -8.11 5.04
CA ASN A 68 -12.22 -8.10 6.37
C ASN A 68 -11.31 -6.91 6.73
N THR A 69 -11.14 -5.85 5.93
CA THR A 69 -10.08 -4.87 6.25
C THR A 69 -10.37 -3.42 5.84
N ALA A 70 -9.70 -2.48 6.50
CA ALA A 70 -9.95 -1.06 6.45
C ALA A 70 -9.74 -0.40 5.07
N ASP A 71 -10.73 0.36 4.60
CA ASP A 71 -10.72 1.27 3.44
C ASP A 71 -9.48 2.17 3.36
N LYS A 72 -8.90 2.49 4.52
CA LYS A 72 -7.69 3.34 4.62
C LYS A 72 -6.46 2.76 3.93
N THR A 73 -6.30 1.44 3.86
CA THR A 73 -5.13 0.84 3.18
C THR A 73 -5.30 0.89 1.67
N TYR A 74 -6.50 0.61 1.16
CA TYR A 74 -6.84 0.76 -0.25
C TYR A 74 -6.58 2.19 -0.73
N SER A 75 -7.10 3.19 -0.02
CA SER A 75 -6.90 4.61 -0.33
C SER A 75 -5.42 5.00 -0.41
N ARG A 76 -4.56 4.38 0.40
CA ARG A 76 -3.11 4.60 0.37
C ARG A 76 -2.43 3.99 -0.86
N TYR A 77 -2.91 2.85 -1.37
CA TYR A 77 -2.43 2.28 -2.63
C TYR A 77 -2.89 3.13 -3.82
N GLU A 78 -4.14 3.60 -3.83
CA GLU A 78 -4.65 4.52 -4.86
C GLU A 78 -3.85 5.82 -4.88
N LEU A 79 -3.56 6.40 -3.72
CA LEU A 79 -2.70 7.58 -3.62
C LEU A 79 -1.29 7.29 -4.16
N THR A 80 -0.71 6.11 -3.88
CA THR A 80 0.61 5.74 -4.39
C THR A 80 0.60 5.63 -5.92
N LYS A 81 -0.43 5.01 -6.50
CA LYS A 81 -0.63 4.97 -7.95
C LYS A 81 -0.68 6.38 -8.56
N LYS A 82 -1.50 7.26 -7.98
CA LYS A 82 -1.62 8.66 -8.41
C LYS A 82 -0.25 9.37 -8.39
N ARG A 83 0.53 9.21 -7.31
CA ARG A 83 1.86 9.84 -7.19
C ARG A 83 2.87 9.29 -8.20
N LEU A 84 2.81 8.02 -8.55
CA LEU A 84 3.63 7.43 -9.61
C LEU A 84 3.26 7.98 -10.99
N MET A 85 1.97 8.13 -11.29
CA MET A 85 1.52 8.75 -12.55
C MET A 85 2.00 10.21 -12.66
N GLU A 86 1.86 10.99 -11.61
CA GLU A 86 2.33 12.38 -11.55
C GLU A 86 3.86 12.46 -11.72
N PHE A 87 4.61 11.57 -11.08
CA PHE A 87 6.06 11.47 -11.20
C PHE A 87 6.50 11.11 -12.64
N MET A 88 5.90 10.08 -13.24
CA MET A 88 6.21 9.66 -14.62
C MET A 88 5.95 10.80 -15.61
N LYS A 89 4.83 11.50 -15.43
CA LYS A 89 4.51 12.68 -16.25
C LYS A 89 5.52 13.80 -16.05
N PHE A 90 5.94 14.06 -14.80
CA PHE A 90 6.88 15.13 -14.46
C PHE A 90 8.28 14.86 -15.00
N LYS A 91 8.80 13.65 -14.79
CA LYS A 91 10.21 13.35 -15.10
C LYS A 91 10.43 12.80 -16.51
N TYR A 92 9.50 11.96 -16.99
CA TYR A 92 9.66 11.23 -18.24
C TYR A 92 8.68 11.68 -19.34
N SER A 93 7.75 12.59 -19.03
CA SER A 93 6.70 13.07 -19.94
C SER A 93 5.80 11.95 -20.50
N VAL A 94 5.66 10.84 -19.76
CA VAL A 94 4.82 9.69 -20.12
C VAL A 94 3.69 9.49 -19.11
N SER A 95 2.57 8.93 -19.56
CA SER A 95 1.41 8.62 -18.70
C SER A 95 1.55 7.27 -17.98
N ASP A 96 2.34 6.36 -18.55
CA ASP A 96 2.58 5.02 -18.04
C ASP A 96 3.91 4.47 -18.58
N MET A 97 4.42 3.38 -18.01
CA MET A 97 5.69 2.78 -18.37
C MET A 97 5.62 1.26 -18.23
N LEU A 98 6.37 0.54 -19.07
CA LEU A 98 6.45 -0.91 -18.91
C LEU A 98 7.14 -1.26 -17.60
N ILE A 99 6.60 -2.24 -16.89
CA ILE A 99 7.17 -2.62 -15.58
C ILE A 99 8.60 -3.15 -15.68
N LYS A 100 8.99 -3.71 -16.83
CA LYS A 100 10.35 -4.18 -17.10
C LYS A 100 11.38 -3.05 -17.21
N ASP A 101 10.95 -1.82 -17.56
CA ASP A 101 11.82 -0.66 -17.73
C ASP A 101 12.10 0.06 -16.40
N ILE A 102 11.46 -0.37 -15.34
CA ILE A 102 11.67 0.15 -13.99
C ILE A 102 13.00 -0.38 -13.46
N ASN A 103 13.83 0.52 -13.00
CA ASN A 103 15.13 0.22 -12.41
C ASN A 103 15.34 0.95 -11.07
N VAL A 104 16.49 0.74 -10.43
CA VAL A 104 16.81 1.36 -9.14
C VAL A 104 16.80 2.88 -9.22
N VAL A 105 17.28 3.47 -10.34
CA VAL A 105 17.30 4.93 -10.54
C VAL A 105 15.88 5.49 -10.54
N PHE A 106 14.93 4.81 -11.19
CA PHE A 106 13.52 5.20 -11.16
C PHE A 106 12.97 5.23 -9.72
N ILE A 107 13.35 4.25 -8.89
CA ILE A 107 12.90 4.15 -7.49
C ILE A 107 13.45 5.30 -6.65
N GLU A 108 14.74 5.61 -6.80
CA GLU A 108 15.41 6.72 -6.10
C GLU A 108 14.85 8.08 -6.52
N ASP A 109 14.65 8.28 -7.80
CA ASP A 109 14.05 9.48 -8.37
C ASP A 109 12.59 9.68 -7.89
N PHE A 110 11.82 8.59 -7.80
CA PHE A 110 10.47 8.65 -7.24
C PHE A 110 10.50 9.04 -5.76
N LEU A 111 11.42 8.49 -4.98
CA LEU A 111 11.61 8.87 -3.58
C LEU A 111 11.92 10.36 -3.44
N LEU A 112 12.87 10.87 -4.24
CA LEU A 112 13.25 12.30 -4.25
C LEU A 112 12.08 13.18 -4.70
N TYR A 113 11.35 12.77 -5.72
CA TYR A 113 10.16 13.47 -6.20
C TYR A 113 9.11 13.63 -5.08
N ILE A 114 8.81 12.56 -4.34
CA ILE A 114 7.86 12.61 -3.24
C ILE A 114 8.34 13.55 -2.13
N LYS A 115 9.62 13.50 -1.76
CA LYS A 115 10.17 14.40 -0.74
C LYS A 115 10.07 15.86 -1.15
N ASN A 116 10.48 16.19 -2.37
CA ASN A 116 10.60 17.56 -2.83
C ASN A 116 9.25 18.20 -3.19
N ASN A 117 8.36 17.48 -3.87
CA ASN A 117 7.10 18.06 -4.33
C ASN A 117 5.97 18.04 -3.29
N TYR A 118 6.08 17.18 -2.26
CA TYR A 118 5.02 17.07 -1.24
C TYR A 118 5.51 17.39 0.18
N GLY A 119 6.76 17.81 0.35
CA GLY A 119 7.32 18.15 1.66
C GLY A 119 7.26 16.99 2.67
N CYS A 120 7.26 15.75 2.20
CA CYS A 120 7.11 14.58 3.05
C CYS A 120 8.40 14.26 3.80
N SER A 121 8.28 13.87 5.07
CA SER A 121 9.42 13.28 5.81
C SER A 121 9.92 12.02 5.11
N HIS A 122 11.19 11.65 5.35
CA HIS A 122 11.80 10.45 4.76
C HIS A 122 10.93 9.21 4.96
N ASN A 123 10.47 8.96 6.17
CA ASN A 123 9.65 7.79 6.50
C ASN A 123 8.29 7.80 5.76
N THR A 124 7.70 8.96 5.55
CA THR A 124 6.46 9.07 4.78
C THR A 124 6.69 8.77 3.31
N ALA A 125 7.74 9.34 2.71
CA ALA A 125 8.12 9.06 1.32
C ALA A 125 8.50 7.58 1.13
N MET A 126 9.24 7.00 2.08
CA MET A 126 9.63 5.60 2.05
C MET A 126 8.42 4.63 2.12
N LYS A 127 7.31 5.02 2.75
CA LYS A 127 6.05 4.24 2.71
C LYS A 127 5.41 4.20 1.31
N PHE A 128 5.59 5.23 0.48
CA PHE A 128 5.18 5.17 -0.93
C PHE A 128 6.03 4.15 -1.70
N VAL A 129 7.35 4.20 -1.52
CA VAL A 129 8.29 3.23 -2.12
C VAL A 129 7.99 1.79 -1.66
N GLN A 130 7.68 1.59 -0.38
CA GLN A 130 7.32 0.27 0.15
C GLN A 130 6.05 -0.29 -0.52
N ARG A 131 5.00 0.54 -0.71
CA ARG A 131 3.78 0.11 -1.41
C ARG A 131 4.04 -0.16 -2.88
N PHE A 132 4.86 0.67 -3.52
CA PHE A 132 5.30 0.43 -4.88
C PHE A 132 6.01 -0.92 -5.00
N ARG A 133 6.96 -1.23 -4.11
CA ARG A 133 7.60 -2.54 -4.04
C ARG A 133 6.60 -3.69 -3.89
N THR A 134 5.55 -3.52 -3.09
CA THR A 134 4.51 -4.55 -2.92
C THR A 134 3.83 -4.87 -4.25
N VAL A 135 3.51 -3.87 -5.06
CA VAL A 135 2.89 -4.05 -6.38
C VAL A 135 3.86 -4.69 -7.38
N VAL A 136 5.13 -4.30 -7.37
CA VAL A 136 6.16 -4.94 -8.21
C VAL A 136 6.35 -6.42 -7.81
N ASN A 137 6.35 -6.72 -6.52
CA ASN A 137 6.40 -8.11 -6.04
C ASN A 137 5.15 -8.91 -6.46
N PHE A 138 3.99 -8.27 -6.46
CA PHE A 138 2.78 -8.90 -7.00
C PHE A 138 2.94 -9.24 -8.49
N ALA A 139 3.45 -8.32 -9.31
CA ALA A 139 3.72 -8.56 -10.72
C ALA A 139 4.78 -9.67 -10.93
N LYS A 140 5.82 -9.71 -10.10
CA LYS A 140 6.83 -10.77 -10.12
C LYS A 140 6.22 -12.15 -9.80
N ASN A 141 5.39 -12.25 -8.77
CA ASN A 141 4.75 -13.50 -8.36
C ASN A 141 3.74 -14.03 -9.41
N THR A 142 3.25 -13.18 -10.31
CA THR A 142 2.42 -13.61 -11.46
C THR A 142 3.25 -14.10 -12.65
N GLY A 143 4.58 -14.15 -12.53
CA GLY A 143 5.49 -14.61 -13.59
C GLY A 143 5.68 -13.63 -14.75
N LEU A 144 5.16 -12.41 -14.63
CA LEU A 144 5.16 -11.40 -15.70
C LEU A 144 6.39 -10.48 -15.66
N VAL A 145 7.18 -10.54 -14.59
CA VAL A 145 8.41 -9.78 -14.43
C VAL A 145 9.52 -10.72 -14.04
N THR A 146 10.54 -10.82 -14.89
CA THR A 146 11.70 -11.68 -14.66
C THR A 146 12.78 -11.00 -13.84
N ALA A 147 12.95 -9.68 -13.98
CA ALA A 147 13.92 -8.89 -13.24
C ALA A 147 13.24 -8.13 -12.09
N ASP A 148 13.84 -8.18 -10.90
CA ASP A 148 13.37 -7.46 -9.73
C ASP A 148 14.08 -6.10 -9.60
N PRO A 149 13.42 -4.97 -9.93
CA PRO A 149 14.04 -3.65 -9.81
C PRO A 149 14.37 -3.29 -8.35
N PHE A 150 13.74 -3.97 -7.38
CA PHE A 150 14.01 -3.81 -5.95
C PHE A 150 15.04 -4.80 -5.40
N GLY A 151 15.63 -5.69 -6.22
CA GLY A 151 16.57 -6.72 -5.78
C GLY A 151 17.79 -6.14 -5.05
N SER A 152 18.34 -5.05 -5.56
CA SER A 152 19.46 -4.30 -4.95
C SER A 152 19.00 -3.10 -4.09
N TYR A 153 17.71 -2.74 -4.09
CA TYR A 153 17.19 -1.60 -3.36
C TYR A 153 16.64 -2.01 -1.99
N ARG A 154 17.15 -1.38 -0.93
CA ARG A 154 16.67 -1.62 0.44
C ARG A 154 15.78 -0.48 0.92
N VAL A 155 14.53 -0.79 1.21
CA VAL A 155 13.63 0.14 1.90
C VAL A 155 14.12 0.31 3.33
N ARG A 156 14.62 1.49 3.68
CA ARG A 156 15.16 1.81 5.02
C ARG A 156 14.36 2.95 5.63
N PHE A 157 13.87 2.73 6.83
CA PHE A 157 13.24 3.77 7.64
C PHE A 157 14.24 4.37 8.60
N GLU A 158 14.19 5.68 8.79
CA GLU A 158 14.93 6.38 9.81
C GLU A 158 14.28 6.15 11.18
N ARG A 159 15.11 5.97 12.20
CA ARG A 159 14.61 5.91 13.56
C ARG A 159 14.00 7.27 13.92
N THR A 160 12.81 7.22 14.48
CA THR A 160 12.12 8.42 14.97
C THR A 160 11.98 8.27 16.47
N ASP A 161 12.68 9.09 17.20
CA ASP A 161 12.47 9.21 18.63
C ASP A 161 11.20 10.08 18.83
N ARG A 162 10.35 9.63 19.71
CA ARG A 162 9.12 10.34 20.07
C ARG A 162 9.15 10.58 21.56
N ASP A 163 8.80 11.79 21.94
CA ASP A 163 8.61 12.13 23.32
C ASP A 163 7.39 11.39 23.89
N TYR A 164 7.40 11.20 25.19
CA TYR A 164 6.31 10.60 25.94
C TYR A 164 6.04 11.46 27.18
N LEU A 165 4.81 11.42 27.66
CA LEU A 165 4.43 12.11 28.87
C LEU A 165 4.96 11.38 30.11
N THR A 166 5.54 12.12 31.05
CA THR A 166 5.89 11.61 32.37
C THR A 166 4.64 11.39 33.21
N MET A 167 4.78 10.66 34.33
CA MET A 167 3.68 10.46 35.27
C MET A 167 3.21 11.78 35.90
N GLU A 168 4.11 12.73 36.12
CA GLU A 168 3.79 14.06 36.63
C GLU A 168 2.94 14.84 35.64
N GLU A 169 3.29 14.82 34.37
CA GLU A 169 2.51 15.46 33.30
C GLU A 169 1.14 14.83 33.14
N ILE A 170 1.04 13.50 33.17
CA ILE A 170 -0.23 12.77 33.12
C ILE A 170 -1.11 13.16 34.33
N THR A 171 -0.54 13.24 35.52
CA THR A 171 -1.25 13.61 36.74
C THR A 171 -1.72 15.07 36.68
N THR A 172 -0.90 15.96 36.13
CA THR A 172 -1.26 17.37 35.92
C THR A 172 -2.44 17.49 34.98
N ILE A 173 -2.45 16.75 33.85
CA ILE A 173 -3.56 16.73 32.89
C ILE A 173 -4.82 16.16 33.55
N TYR A 174 -4.70 15.08 34.32
CA TYR A 174 -5.84 14.43 34.99
C TYR A 174 -6.52 15.36 35.99
N ASN A 175 -5.75 16.10 36.77
CA ASN A 175 -6.26 16.99 37.82
C ASN A 175 -6.68 18.37 37.29
N HIS A 176 -6.44 18.67 36.00
CA HIS A 176 -6.79 19.96 35.43
C HIS A 176 -8.32 20.07 35.25
N GLU A 177 -8.89 21.13 35.78
CA GLU A 177 -10.31 21.47 35.58
C GLU A 177 -10.48 22.26 34.28
N PHE A 178 -11.34 21.74 33.41
CA PHE A 178 -11.65 22.40 32.14
C PHE A 178 -12.99 23.15 32.24
N SER A 179 -13.07 24.32 31.61
CA SER A 179 -14.31 25.12 31.54
C SER A 179 -15.40 24.45 30.69
N SER A 180 -15.10 23.40 29.95
CA SER A 180 -16.01 22.72 29.03
C SER A 180 -16.06 21.23 29.32
N LYS A 181 -17.27 20.70 29.52
CA LYS A 181 -17.51 19.26 29.67
C LYS A 181 -16.96 18.40 28.50
N ARG A 182 -16.94 18.98 27.30
CA ARG A 182 -16.35 18.30 26.14
C ARG A 182 -14.85 18.09 26.30
N LEU A 183 -14.13 19.08 26.84
CA LEU A 183 -12.70 18.96 27.11
C LEU A 183 -12.41 18.00 28.24
N GLU A 184 -13.25 17.96 29.27
CA GLU A 184 -13.17 16.97 30.35
C GLU A 184 -13.29 15.55 29.80
N GLN A 185 -14.29 15.28 28.94
CA GLN A 185 -14.45 14.00 28.29
C GLN A 185 -13.23 13.61 27.42
N VAL A 186 -12.65 14.57 26.69
CA VAL A 186 -11.42 14.31 25.89
C VAL A 186 -10.25 13.98 26.80
N ARG A 187 -10.08 14.71 27.92
CA ARG A 187 -9.08 14.42 28.95
C ARG A 187 -9.27 12.99 29.49
N ASP A 188 -10.47 12.65 29.88
CA ASP A 188 -10.77 11.34 30.50
C ASP A 188 -10.51 10.19 29.53
N LEU A 189 -10.92 10.32 28.27
CA LEU A 189 -10.60 9.35 27.22
C LEU A 189 -9.09 9.23 26.96
N PHE A 190 -8.37 10.35 26.99
CA PHE A 190 -6.92 10.36 26.81
C PHE A 190 -6.21 9.68 27.99
N ILE A 191 -6.56 10.05 29.22
CA ILE A 191 -6.00 9.45 30.44
C ILE A 191 -6.34 7.95 30.51
N PHE A 192 -7.57 7.57 30.20
CA PHE A 192 -7.97 6.17 30.10
C PHE A 192 -7.10 5.40 29.12
N SER A 193 -6.83 5.99 27.94
CA SER A 193 -5.95 5.40 26.93
C SER A 193 -4.50 5.27 27.41
N CYS A 194 -3.99 6.23 28.17
CA CYS A 194 -2.63 6.18 28.74
C CYS A 194 -2.47 4.99 29.70
N TYR A 195 -3.47 4.73 30.55
CA TYR A 195 -3.39 3.65 31.54
C TYR A 195 -3.76 2.27 30.99
N THR A 196 -4.54 2.20 29.92
CA THR A 196 -5.01 0.92 29.34
C THR A 196 -4.26 0.50 28.08
N ALA A 197 -3.49 1.40 27.47
CA ALA A 197 -2.86 1.21 26.16
C ALA A 197 -3.86 0.81 25.05
N LEU A 198 -5.16 1.10 25.24
CA LEU A 198 -6.17 0.93 24.20
C LEU A 198 -6.08 2.07 23.19
N SER A 199 -6.32 1.77 21.91
CA SER A 199 -6.41 2.80 20.89
C SER A 199 -7.73 3.57 21.05
N TYR A 200 -7.79 4.81 20.53
CA TYR A 200 -9.00 5.63 20.58
C TYR A 200 -10.26 4.87 20.11
N ILE A 201 -10.18 4.16 19.00
CA ILE A 201 -11.31 3.39 18.48
C ILE A 201 -11.70 2.25 19.43
N ASP A 202 -10.73 1.58 20.07
CA ASP A 202 -10.99 0.51 21.02
C ASP A 202 -11.68 1.05 22.29
N VAL A 203 -11.33 2.28 22.70
CA VAL A 203 -12.00 2.96 23.84
C VAL A 203 -13.43 3.39 23.48
N CYS A 204 -13.62 3.99 22.28
CA CYS A 204 -14.96 4.39 21.83
C CYS A 204 -15.93 3.22 21.64
N GLU A 205 -15.42 2.04 21.33
CA GLU A 205 -16.21 0.83 21.14
C GLU A 205 -16.30 -0.05 22.41
N LEU A 206 -15.70 0.39 23.52
CA LEU A 206 -15.71 -0.36 24.77
C LEU A 206 -17.14 -0.49 25.31
N LYS A 207 -17.52 -1.71 25.67
CA LYS A 207 -18.84 -2.02 26.22
C LYS A 207 -18.71 -2.57 27.63
N GLN A 208 -19.78 -2.49 28.40
CA GLN A 208 -19.81 -3.03 29.74
C GLN A 208 -19.52 -4.55 29.80
N GLU A 209 -19.92 -5.29 28.76
CA GLU A 209 -19.64 -6.73 28.63
C GLU A 209 -18.15 -7.08 28.45
N ASP A 210 -17.35 -6.10 28.02
CA ASP A 210 -15.89 -6.24 27.88
C ASP A 210 -15.18 -6.14 29.24
N ILE A 211 -15.85 -5.60 30.26
CA ILE A 211 -15.32 -5.41 31.61
C ILE A 211 -15.79 -6.56 32.50
N ARG A 212 -14.84 -7.32 33.02
CA ARG A 212 -15.11 -8.55 33.79
C ARG A 212 -14.25 -8.60 35.04
N THR A 213 -14.82 -9.19 36.10
CA THR A 213 -14.03 -9.51 37.29
C THR A 213 -13.17 -10.73 37.03
N GLY A 214 -11.85 -10.57 37.19
CA GLY A 214 -10.88 -11.64 37.06
C GLY A 214 -10.83 -12.56 38.30
N PHE A 215 -10.03 -13.62 38.17
CA PHE A 215 -9.80 -14.57 39.28
C PHE A 215 -9.14 -13.93 40.51
N ASP A 216 -8.46 -12.78 40.30
CA ASP A 216 -7.77 -11.98 41.31
C ASP A 216 -8.72 -10.96 42.00
N GLY A 217 -10.03 -11.00 41.73
CA GLY A 217 -11.02 -10.06 42.22
C GLY A 217 -10.93 -8.65 41.61
N ASN A 218 -10.03 -8.39 40.69
CA ASN A 218 -9.88 -7.10 40.03
C ASN A 218 -10.73 -7.04 38.74
N LEU A 219 -11.01 -5.80 38.29
CA LEU A 219 -11.69 -5.57 37.03
C LEU A 219 -10.64 -5.63 35.88
N TRP A 220 -11.01 -6.32 34.82
CA TRP A 220 -10.22 -6.49 33.62
C TRP A 220 -11.03 -6.15 32.38
N ILE A 221 -10.40 -5.47 31.41
CA ILE A 221 -10.93 -5.31 30.06
C ILE A 221 -10.43 -6.48 29.21
N ILE A 222 -11.36 -7.24 28.63
CA ILE A 222 -11.06 -8.39 27.77
C ILE A 222 -11.81 -8.17 26.46
N ARG A 223 -11.09 -7.68 25.43
CA ARG A 223 -11.71 -7.44 24.12
C ARG A 223 -10.72 -7.69 22.98
N LYS A 224 -11.27 -7.92 21.79
CA LYS A 224 -10.47 -7.99 20.56
C LYS A 224 -10.19 -6.58 20.06
N ARG A 225 -8.93 -6.30 19.74
CA ARG A 225 -8.54 -5.01 19.14
C ARG A 225 -9.16 -4.84 17.77
N HIS A 226 -9.76 -3.69 17.51
CA HIS A 226 -10.40 -3.35 16.23
C HIS A 226 -9.45 -3.56 15.03
N LYS A 227 -8.18 -3.15 15.15
CA LYS A 227 -7.21 -3.20 14.03
C LYS A 227 -6.69 -4.59 13.71
N THR A 228 -6.48 -5.44 14.70
CA THR A 228 -5.73 -6.70 14.56
C THR A 228 -6.55 -7.95 14.87
N ASN A 229 -7.74 -7.77 15.42
CA ASN A 229 -8.62 -8.83 15.92
C ASN A 229 -7.96 -9.74 17.00
N VAL A 230 -6.86 -9.28 17.58
CA VAL A 230 -6.14 -9.98 18.65
C VAL A 230 -6.76 -9.59 19.99
N THR A 231 -7.03 -10.56 20.85
CA THR A 231 -7.55 -10.32 22.20
C THR A 231 -6.52 -9.56 23.03
N SER A 232 -6.93 -8.44 23.60
CA SER A 232 -6.19 -7.65 24.58
C SER A 232 -6.83 -7.83 25.93
N THR A 233 -6.03 -8.14 26.93
CA THR A 233 -6.45 -8.29 28.33
C THR A 233 -5.70 -7.25 29.15
N VAL A 234 -6.43 -6.33 29.77
CA VAL A 234 -5.86 -5.17 30.48
C VAL A 234 -6.52 -5.07 31.84
N ARG A 235 -5.72 -5.09 32.91
CA ARG A 235 -6.21 -4.83 34.26
C ARG A 235 -6.56 -3.36 34.42
N LEU A 236 -7.73 -3.08 34.96
CA LEU A 236 -8.15 -1.72 35.30
C LEU A 236 -7.51 -1.30 36.63
N LEU A 237 -6.70 -0.26 36.56
CA LEU A 237 -6.15 0.43 37.72
C LEU A 237 -7.16 1.42 38.28
N ASP A 238 -6.86 2.08 39.40
CA ASP A 238 -7.81 2.92 40.10
C ASP A 238 -8.27 4.15 39.31
N ILE A 239 -7.34 4.83 38.60
CA ILE A 239 -7.66 6.00 37.77
C ILE A 239 -8.60 5.63 36.62
N PRO A 240 -8.32 4.64 35.76
CA PRO A 240 -9.28 4.25 34.72
C PRO A 240 -10.60 3.69 35.27
N LYS A 241 -10.63 3.11 36.50
CA LYS A 241 -11.88 2.74 37.14
C LYS A 241 -12.73 3.96 37.52
N ALA A 242 -12.10 5.05 37.97
CA ALA A 242 -12.79 6.28 38.32
C ALA A 242 -13.35 7.06 37.12
N ILE A 243 -12.82 6.78 35.92
CA ILE A 243 -13.26 7.40 34.67
C ILE A 243 -14.46 6.66 34.04
N LEU A 244 -14.62 5.37 34.32
CA LEU A 244 -15.74 4.55 33.81
C LEU A 244 -17.07 4.92 34.43
#